data_c5aea4fc99ab785d11e32b2df08e232d
#
_entry.id   c5aea4fc99ab785d11e32b2df08e232d
#
_cell.length_a   1.000
_cell.length_b   1.000
_cell.length_c   1.000
_cell.angle_alpha   90.00
_cell.angle_beta   90.00
_cell.angle_gamma   90.00
#
_symmetry.space_group_name_H-M   'P 1'
#
loop_
_entity.id
_entity.type
_entity.pdbx_description
1 polymer ?
#
loop_
_entity_poly.entity_id
_entity_poly.type
_entity_poly.pdbx_seq_one_letter_code
_entity_poly.pdbx_strand_id
1 'polypeptide(L)'
;MLSVLNSQKYGHLFFEFDVLDIDVNSYDYLNGSSKSQIHTQDELNFEQVFDSMLAIGFDYEEIRSIYKVLAAILVLGNIRFTLLQQCSDEEFGDYKNALNFLDREFLEKFCQFLSLDFHNTLLTLCSRLIRTPNESVRKSYDHRQAVQSRDAMAKALYNNLFGYILKRINVRLKLKKERTVADDDRPLRIDTIGILDIYGFEVFEKNKNGKNGFEQFMINYSNEKLHQLFIDSIMKKEQSLYEQEDICWKKIDFEDHQVICQIYRGIFAILDEICATVGTHQHDDSRFLKFLGHHFKDDRHFRIQKDDFGFIINHFDGEVQYTIDGFVEKNLNQLYHDHYELIQTTTNPFVEGKKK
;
A
#
# COMPACT_ATOMS: atom_id res chain seq x y z
N MET A 1 2.38 17.58 1.01
CA MET A 1 1.27 17.92 1.91
C MET A 1 1.67 19.06 2.85
N LEU A 2 2.69 18.97 3.71
CA LEU A 2 3.08 20.04 4.64
C LEU A 2 3.43 21.37 3.94
N SER A 3 3.89 21.35 2.70
CA SER A 3 4.13 22.54 1.86
C SER A 3 2.89 23.42 1.64
N VAL A 4 1.69 22.88 1.91
CA VAL A 4 0.42 23.62 1.88
C VAL A 4 0.45 24.84 2.77
N LEU A 5 1.00 24.70 4.00
CA LEU A 5 0.99 25.74 5.02
C LEU A 5 1.89 26.93 4.65
N ASN A 6 2.92 26.68 3.83
CA ASN A 6 3.87 27.71 3.38
C ASN A 6 3.49 28.34 2.03
N SER A 7 2.48 27.79 1.32
CA SER A 7 2.10 28.32 0.01
C SER A 7 1.50 29.72 0.13
N GLN A 8 2.12 30.68 -0.55
CA GLN A 8 1.60 32.06 -0.63
C GLN A 8 0.31 32.14 -1.43
N LYS A 9 0.13 31.26 -2.42
CA LYS A 9 -1.02 31.27 -3.32
C LYS A 9 -2.25 30.62 -2.73
N TYR A 10 -2.08 29.45 -2.07
CA TYR A 10 -3.21 28.60 -1.67
C TYR A 10 -3.25 28.30 -0.16
N GLY A 11 -2.23 28.68 0.60
CA GLY A 11 -2.17 28.39 2.05
C GLY A 11 -3.40 28.85 2.82
N HIS A 12 -3.97 30.01 2.44
CA HIS A 12 -5.17 30.58 3.08
C HIS A 12 -6.42 29.67 2.96
N LEU A 13 -6.43 28.72 2.04
CA LEU A 13 -7.53 27.76 1.88
C LEU A 13 -7.47 26.60 2.90
N PHE A 14 -6.37 26.49 3.63
CA PHE A 14 -6.06 25.34 4.47
C PHE A 14 -5.83 25.75 5.95
N PHE A 15 -6.53 26.77 6.41
CA PHE A 15 -6.39 27.29 7.78
C PHE A 15 -6.64 26.22 8.87
N GLU A 16 -7.42 25.19 8.59
CA GLU A 16 -7.65 24.09 9.53
C GLU A 16 -6.43 23.17 9.73
N PHE A 17 -5.38 23.32 8.92
CA PHE A 17 -4.11 22.60 9.07
C PHE A 17 -3.08 23.32 9.95
N ASP A 18 -3.40 24.49 10.48
CA ASP A 18 -2.54 25.22 11.42
C ASP A 18 -2.24 24.42 12.69
N VAL A 19 -3.02 23.35 12.95
CA VAL A 19 -2.80 22.39 14.04
C VAL A 19 -1.66 21.39 13.74
N LEU A 20 -1.12 21.39 12.51
CA LEU A 20 -0.03 20.52 12.10
C LEU A 20 1.31 21.21 12.32
N ASP A 21 2.32 20.41 12.71
CA ASP A 21 3.69 20.87 12.72
C ASP A 21 4.25 20.92 11.28
N ILE A 22 5.02 21.94 10.96
CA ILE A 22 5.69 22.09 9.66
C ILE A 22 6.94 21.22 9.58
N ASP A 23 7.52 20.83 10.73
CA ASP A 23 8.70 19.98 10.74
C ASP A 23 8.34 18.56 10.26
N VAL A 24 8.99 18.13 9.18
CA VAL A 24 8.83 16.80 8.60
C VAL A 24 9.19 15.70 9.61
N ASN A 25 10.17 15.97 10.49
CA ASN A 25 10.63 15.01 11.50
C ASN A 25 9.61 14.79 12.62
N SER A 26 8.61 15.65 12.74
CA SER A 26 7.51 15.48 13.70
C SER A 26 6.53 14.36 13.33
N TYR A 27 6.71 13.71 12.18
CA TYR A 27 5.80 12.66 11.69
C TYR A 27 6.51 11.35 11.48
N ASP A 28 6.09 10.32 12.21
CA ASP A 28 6.70 8.98 12.16
C ASP A 28 6.69 8.37 10.75
N TYR A 29 5.65 8.60 9.96
CA TYR A 29 5.57 8.11 8.57
C TYR A 29 6.49 8.85 7.59
N LEU A 30 7.08 9.96 7.98
CA LEU A 30 8.04 10.72 7.17
C LEU A 30 9.48 10.56 7.66
N ASN A 31 9.69 9.97 8.84
CA ASN A 31 10.99 9.76 9.50
C ASN A 31 11.86 8.75 8.75
N GLY A 32 12.16 8.71 7.67
CA GLY A 32 13.03 7.83 6.88
C GLY A 32 13.43 8.51 5.58
N SER A 33 12.85 9.68 5.32
CA SER A 33 13.21 10.46 4.17
C SER A 33 14.53 11.19 4.42
N SER A 34 15.39 11.27 3.41
CA SER A 34 16.62 12.05 3.44
C SER A 34 16.37 13.57 3.53
N LYS A 35 15.11 14.00 3.49
CA LYS A 35 14.70 15.41 3.55
C LYS A 35 14.14 15.72 4.93
N SER A 36 14.91 16.47 5.72
CA SER A 36 14.48 16.94 7.04
C SER A 36 13.74 18.29 7.00
N GLN A 37 13.69 18.97 5.86
CA GLN A 37 13.08 20.29 5.73
C GLN A 37 12.30 20.43 4.43
N ILE A 38 11.23 21.24 4.50
CA ILE A 38 10.46 21.66 3.32
C ILE A 38 11.28 22.73 2.59
N HIS A 39 11.52 22.52 1.30
CA HIS A 39 12.25 23.48 0.46
C HIS A 39 11.26 24.32 -0.36
N THR A 40 11.71 25.51 -0.83
CA THR A 40 10.94 26.37 -1.73
C THR A 40 10.44 25.62 -2.97
N GLN A 41 11.21 24.63 -3.45
CA GLN A 41 10.78 23.77 -4.56
C GLN A 41 9.56 22.92 -4.22
N ASP A 42 9.43 22.47 -2.97
CA ASP A 42 8.26 21.68 -2.54
C ASP A 42 6.98 22.53 -2.50
N GLU A 43 7.11 23.82 -2.18
CA GLU A 43 6.02 24.80 -2.24
C GLU A 43 5.56 25.03 -3.68
N LEU A 44 6.50 25.24 -4.61
CA LEU A 44 6.23 25.39 -6.02
C LEU A 44 5.58 24.11 -6.61
N ASN A 45 6.08 22.95 -6.25
CA ASN A 45 5.51 21.67 -6.67
C ASN A 45 4.07 21.51 -6.16
N PHE A 46 3.80 21.93 -4.92
CA PHE A 46 2.44 21.91 -4.38
C PHE A 46 1.51 22.81 -5.22
N GLU A 47 1.92 24.04 -5.51
CA GLU A 47 1.11 24.98 -6.30
C GLU A 47 0.85 24.43 -7.71
N GLN A 48 1.85 23.83 -8.35
CA GLN A 48 1.69 23.20 -9.66
C GLN A 48 0.72 22.01 -9.63
N VAL A 49 0.79 21.17 -8.59
CA VAL A 49 -0.15 20.05 -8.40
C VAL A 49 -1.56 20.59 -8.19
N PHE A 50 -1.71 21.62 -7.37
CA PHE A 50 -3.01 22.25 -7.11
C PHE A 50 -3.62 22.83 -8.39
N ASP A 51 -2.85 23.61 -9.15
CA ASP A 51 -3.28 24.18 -10.45
C ASP A 51 -3.66 23.07 -11.44
N SER A 52 -2.88 21.98 -11.48
CA SER A 52 -3.16 20.82 -12.34
C SER A 52 -4.46 20.13 -11.97
N MET A 53 -4.75 19.98 -10.68
CA MET A 53 -6.01 19.41 -10.20
C MET A 53 -7.20 20.27 -10.61
N LEU A 54 -7.10 21.60 -10.48
CA LEU A 54 -8.12 22.53 -10.98
C LEU A 54 -8.33 22.42 -12.48
N ALA A 55 -7.24 22.34 -13.27
CA ALA A 55 -7.29 22.19 -14.72
C ALA A 55 -7.99 20.87 -15.15
N ILE A 56 -7.78 19.78 -14.41
CA ILE A 56 -8.46 18.50 -14.62
C ILE A 56 -9.94 18.60 -14.19
N GLY A 57 -10.30 19.60 -13.38
CA GLY A 57 -11.67 19.90 -12.97
C GLY A 57 -12.05 19.33 -11.61
N PHE A 58 -11.08 19.19 -10.71
CA PHE A 58 -11.37 19.13 -9.29
C PHE A 58 -11.82 20.52 -8.81
N ASP A 59 -12.74 20.59 -7.87
CA ASP A 59 -13.06 21.84 -7.20
C ASP A 59 -12.23 22.05 -5.93
N TYR A 60 -12.30 23.24 -5.35
CA TYR A 60 -11.52 23.60 -4.16
C TYR A 60 -11.87 22.71 -2.96
N GLU A 61 -13.11 22.33 -2.77
CA GLU A 61 -13.56 21.49 -1.65
C GLU A 61 -13.10 20.03 -1.84
N GLU A 62 -13.11 19.53 -3.08
CA GLU A 62 -12.53 18.23 -3.42
C GLU A 62 -11.04 18.20 -3.07
N ILE A 63 -10.27 19.18 -3.52
CA ILE A 63 -8.82 19.26 -3.26
C ILE A 63 -8.56 19.37 -1.75
N ARG A 64 -9.27 20.26 -1.06
CA ARG A 64 -9.17 20.43 0.38
C ARG A 64 -9.44 19.13 1.14
N SER A 65 -10.45 18.38 0.72
CA SER A 65 -10.79 17.09 1.34
C SER A 65 -9.73 16.02 1.10
N ILE A 66 -9.09 16.01 -0.08
CA ILE A 66 -7.93 15.14 -0.37
C ILE A 66 -6.80 15.44 0.63
N TYR A 67 -6.47 16.71 0.84
CA TYR A 67 -5.43 17.10 1.78
C TYR A 67 -5.81 16.82 3.24
N LYS A 68 -7.11 16.89 3.61
CA LYS A 68 -7.58 16.46 4.93
C LYS A 68 -7.31 14.98 5.19
N VAL A 69 -7.55 14.12 4.21
CA VAL A 69 -7.25 12.68 4.35
C VAL A 69 -5.74 12.47 4.52
N LEU A 70 -4.90 13.17 3.75
CA LEU A 70 -3.45 13.09 3.90
C LEU A 70 -2.98 13.59 5.27
N ALA A 71 -3.55 14.68 5.78
CA ALA A 71 -3.28 15.19 7.13
C ALA A 71 -3.68 14.18 8.20
N ALA A 72 -4.86 13.59 8.07
CA ALA A 72 -5.33 12.54 8.97
C ALA A 72 -4.35 11.35 9.01
N ILE A 73 -3.85 10.89 7.86
CA ILE A 73 -2.87 9.81 7.80
C ILE A 73 -1.58 10.18 8.55
N LEU A 74 -1.08 11.41 8.39
CA LEU A 74 0.13 11.85 9.09
C LEU A 74 -0.04 11.86 10.61
N VAL A 75 -1.12 12.43 11.11
CA VAL A 75 -1.36 12.48 12.56
C VAL A 75 -1.69 11.11 13.14
N LEU A 76 -2.34 10.22 12.35
CA LEU A 76 -2.59 8.84 12.75
C LEU A 76 -1.28 8.09 13.01
N GLY A 77 -0.26 8.28 12.16
CA GLY A 77 1.06 7.67 12.32
C GLY A 77 1.76 7.98 13.62
N ASN A 78 1.48 9.15 14.21
CA ASN A 78 2.11 9.60 15.45
C ASN A 78 1.47 9.02 16.72
N ILE A 79 0.31 8.36 16.62
CA ILE A 79 -0.37 7.79 17.78
C ILE A 79 0.42 6.59 18.30
N ARG A 80 0.84 6.67 19.57
CA ARG A 80 1.53 5.60 20.30
C ARG A 80 0.62 5.05 21.36
N PHE A 81 0.49 3.73 21.39
CA PHE A 81 -0.31 3.06 22.38
C PHE A 81 0.53 2.77 23.62
N THR A 82 0.03 3.12 24.81
CA THR A 82 0.60 2.63 26.07
C THR A 82 0.33 1.14 26.19
N LEU A 83 1.13 0.42 26.99
CA LEU A 83 0.96 -1.02 27.23
C LEU A 83 -0.49 -1.28 27.69
N LEU A 84 -1.27 -1.82 26.78
CA LEU A 84 -2.61 -2.31 27.10
C LEU A 84 -2.43 -3.57 27.94
N GLN A 85 -2.55 -3.46 29.28
CA GLN A 85 -2.68 -4.63 30.13
C GLN A 85 -3.99 -5.32 29.71
N GLN A 86 -3.99 -6.67 29.76
CA GLN A 86 -5.17 -7.47 29.43
C GLN A 86 -6.33 -7.01 30.34
N CYS A 87 -7.21 -6.20 29.81
CA CYS A 87 -8.42 -5.78 30.48
C CYS A 87 -9.41 -6.94 30.41
N SER A 88 -9.98 -7.31 31.51
CA SER A 88 -11.08 -8.28 31.59
C SER A 88 -12.30 -7.73 30.84
N ASP A 89 -13.04 -8.60 30.17
CA ASP A 89 -14.10 -8.29 29.19
C ASP A 89 -15.29 -7.46 29.70
N GLU A 90 -15.31 -7.01 30.96
CA GLU A 90 -16.47 -6.43 31.61
C GLU A 90 -16.47 -4.89 31.77
N GLU A 91 -15.35 -4.19 31.55
CA GLU A 91 -15.30 -2.74 31.74
C GLU A 91 -14.78 -1.98 30.52
N PHE A 92 -15.70 -1.50 29.71
CA PHE A 92 -15.51 -0.52 28.62
C PHE A 92 -14.82 0.80 29.06
N GLY A 93 -14.49 0.93 30.35
CA GLY A 93 -13.87 2.12 30.96
C GLY A 93 -12.37 2.26 30.75
N ASP A 94 -11.64 1.19 30.47
CA ASP A 94 -10.19 1.16 30.58
C ASP A 94 -9.42 1.62 29.35
N TYR A 95 -10.06 1.71 28.17
CA TYR A 95 -9.38 2.27 26.99
C TYR A 95 -9.04 3.76 27.13
N LYS A 96 -9.59 4.46 28.12
CA LYS A 96 -9.22 5.85 28.43
C LYS A 96 -7.73 5.99 28.77
N ASN A 97 -7.11 4.94 29.28
CA ASN A 97 -5.70 4.89 29.64
C ASN A 97 -4.80 4.29 28.54
N ALA A 98 -5.38 3.89 27.41
CA ALA A 98 -4.63 3.33 26.28
C ALA A 98 -3.74 4.35 25.57
N LEU A 99 -4.03 5.64 25.76
CA LEU A 99 -3.31 6.76 25.15
C LEU A 99 -2.82 7.72 26.23
N ASN A 100 -1.60 8.21 26.07
CA ASN A 100 -1.15 9.36 26.84
C ASN A 100 -1.81 10.66 26.32
N PHE A 101 -1.54 11.79 26.96
CA PHE A 101 -2.14 13.06 26.60
C PHE A 101 -1.86 13.49 25.15
N LEU A 102 -0.60 13.32 24.66
CA LEU A 102 -0.22 13.70 23.30
C LEU A 102 -0.85 12.79 22.26
N ASP A 103 -0.87 11.48 22.51
CA ASP A 103 -1.49 10.51 21.60
C ASP A 103 -2.98 10.74 21.48
N ARG A 104 -3.63 11.17 22.57
CA ARG A 104 -5.03 11.56 22.57
C ARG A 104 -5.27 12.78 21.68
N GLU A 105 -4.42 13.79 21.73
CA GLU A 105 -4.51 14.97 20.88
C GLU A 105 -4.37 14.59 19.39
N PHE A 106 -3.44 13.69 19.04
CA PHE A 106 -3.32 13.18 17.67
C PHE A 106 -4.59 12.44 17.23
N LEU A 107 -5.19 11.63 18.08
CA LEU A 107 -6.43 10.94 17.76
C LEU A 107 -7.60 11.90 17.59
N GLU A 108 -7.69 12.95 18.42
CA GLU A 108 -8.70 14.00 18.30
C GLU A 108 -8.57 14.74 16.95
N LYS A 109 -7.34 15.11 16.54
CA LYS A 109 -7.06 15.71 15.23
C LYS A 109 -7.44 14.77 14.08
N PHE A 110 -7.09 13.49 14.19
CA PHE A 110 -7.47 12.48 13.20
C PHE A 110 -8.99 12.38 13.03
N CYS A 111 -9.72 12.30 14.14
CA CYS A 111 -11.18 12.26 14.14
C CYS A 111 -11.80 13.54 13.57
N GLN A 112 -11.22 14.70 13.88
CA GLN A 112 -11.67 15.99 13.35
C GLN A 112 -11.51 16.08 11.83
N PHE A 113 -10.35 15.68 11.28
CA PHE A 113 -10.12 15.72 9.83
C PHE A 113 -11.07 14.82 9.06
N LEU A 114 -11.43 13.66 9.62
CA LEU A 114 -12.27 12.67 8.95
C LEU A 114 -13.74 12.70 9.42
N SER A 115 -14.09 13.58 10.37
CA SER A 115 -15.42 13.65 10.97
C SER A 115 -15.88 12.31 11.58
N LEU A 116 -14.97 11.67 12.32
CA LEU A 116 -15.20 10.39 13.01
C LEU A 116 -15.49 10.61 14.50
N ASP A 117 -16.21 9.67 15.09
CA ASP A 117 -16.39 9.63 16.54
C ASP A 117 -15.11 9.14 17.23
N PHE A 118 -14.66 9.89 18.23
CA PHE A 118 -13.43 9.60 18.97
C PHE A 118 -13.46 8.24 19.66
N HIS A 119 -14.56 7.94 20.35
CA HIS A 119 -14.66 6.71 21.14
C HIS A 119 -14.68 5.46 20.25
N ASN A 120 -15.49 5.48 19.20
CA ASN A 120 -15.55 4.39 18.23
C ASN A 120 -14.21 4.20 17.49
N THR A 121 -13.52 5.29 17.18
CA THR A 121 -12.20 5.23 16.56
C THR A 121 -11.17 4.58 17.48
N LEU A 122 -11.08 5.03 18.74
CA LEU A 122 -10.19 4.44 19.72
C LEU A 122 -10.47 2.96 19.93
N LEU A 123 -11.75 2.61 20.04
CA LEU A 123 -12.20 1.23 20.21
C LEU A 123 -11.79 0.33 19.03
N THR A 124 -11.95 0.82 17.81
CA THR A 124 -11.56 0.11 16.57
C THR A 124 -10.03 -0.08 16.47
N LEU A 125 -9.26 0.91 16.93
CA LEU A 125 -7.79 0.81 16.91
C LEU A 125 -7.24 -0.13 18.01
N CYS A 126 -7.94 -0.25 19.14
CA CYS A 126 -7.48 -0.99 20.31
C CYS A 126 -8.13 -2.37 20.49
N SER A 127 -9.10 -2.74 19.67
CA SER A 127 -9.83 -4.01 19.82
C SER A 127 -10.46 -4.49 18.53
N ARG A 128 -10.87 -5.76 18.50
CA ARG A 128 -11.57 -6.41 17.39
C ARG A 128 -12.90 -7.00 17.86
N LEU A 129 -13.96 -6.74 17.11
CA LEU A 129 -15.25 -7.40 17.31
C LEU A 129 -15.28 -8.73 16.57
N ILE A 130 -15.42 -9.82 17.30
CA ILE A 130 -15.59 -11.18 16.78
C ILE A 130 -17.08 -11.49 16.84
N ARG A 131 -17.70 -11.64 15.68
CA ARG A 131 -19.13 -12.00 15.56
C ARG A 131 -19.25 -13.49 15.31
N THR A 132 -19.91 -14.20 16.21
CA THR A 132 -20.32 -15.59 16.02
C THR A 132 -21.85 -15.64 15.82
N PRO A 133 -22.42 -16.75 15.31
CA PRO A 133 -23.88 -16.83 15.11
C PRO A 133 -24.71 -16.58 16.36
N ASN A 134 -24.13 -16.82 17.55
CA ASN A 134 -24.85 -16.77 18.82
C ASN A 134 -24.48 -15.56 19.69
N GLU A 135 -23.31 -14.95 19.46
CA GLU A 135 -22.81 -13.86 20.29
C GLU A 135 -21.77 -13.00 19.58
N SER A 136 -21.56 -11.80 20.10
CA SER A 136 -20.50 -10.89 19.64
C SER A 136 -19.56 -10.61 20.81
N VAL A 137 -18.29 -10.97 20.67
CA VAL A 137 -17.26 -10.78 21.68
C VAL A 137 -16.23 -9.79 21.17
N ARG A 138 -15.87 -8.82 22.00
CA ARG A 138 -14.82 -7.86 21.68
C ARG A 138 -13.51 -8.30 22.33
N LYS A 139 -12.48 -8.53 21.51
CA LYS A 139 -11.14 -8.93 21.94
C LYS A 139 -10.21 -7.72 21.89
N SER A 140 -9.61 -7.37 23.03
CA SER A 140 -8.59 -6.31 23.13
C SER A 140 -7.32 -6.71 22.39
N TYR A 141 -6.67 -5.73 21.80
CA TYR A 141 -5.37 -5.87 21.17
C TYR A 141 -4.24 -5.70 22.18
N ASP A 142 -3.12 -6.38 21.95
CA ASP A 142 -1.85 -6.00 22.53
C ASP A 142 -1.27 -4.74 21.84
N HIS A 143 -0.17 -4.21 22.37
CA HIS A 143 0.50 -3.04 21.82
C HIS A 143 0.85 -3.20 20.33
N ARG A 144 1.40 -4.35 19.92
CA ARG A 144 1.78 -4.63 18.54
C ARG A 144 0.57 -4.69 17.62
N GLN A 145 -0.49 -5.36 18.06
CA GLN A 145 -1.74 -5.46 17.31
C GLN A 145 -2.42 -4.11 17.13
N ALA A 146 -2.38 -3.23 18.16
CA ALA A 146 -2.91 -1.88 18.05
C ALA A 146 -2.12 -1.02 17.05
N VAL A 147 -0.80 -1.12 17.02
CA VAL A 147 0.06 -0.46 16.02
C VAL A 147 -0.25 -0.99 14.61
N GLN A 148 -0.38 -2.31 14.44
CA GLN A 148 -0.74 -2.92 13.17
C GLN A 148 -2.14 -2.48 12.69
N SER A 149 -3.11 -2.38 13.59
CA SER A 149 -4.47 -1.88 13.30
C SER A 149 -4.43 -0.43 12.80
N ARG A 150 -3.67 0.44 13.47
CA ARG A 150 -3.42 1.82 13.09
C ARG A 150 -2.82 1.92 11.68
N ASP A 151 -1.74 1.18 11.43
CA ASP A 151 -1.01 1.22 10.17
C ASP A 151 -1.83 0.61 9.00
N ALA A 152 -2.63 -0.42 9.29
CA ALA A 152 -3.56 -0.97 8.30
C ALA A 152 -4.64 0.05 7.90
N MET A 153 -5.17 0.82 8.86
CA MET A 153 -6.11 1.91 8.58
C MET A 153 -5.47 3.01 7.73
N ALA A 154 -4.25 3.44 8.07
CA ALA A 154 -3.51 4.45 7.31
C ALA A 154 -3.30 4.02 5.84
N LYS A 155 -2.85 2.77 5.62
CA LYS A 155 -2.65 2.20 4.29
C LYS A 155 -3.96 2.14 3.48
N ALA A 156 -5.05 1.76 4.12
CA ALA A 156 -6.34 1.70 3.46
C ALA A 156 -6.88 3.08 3.05
N LEU A 157 -6.77 4.06 3.94
CA LEU A 157 -7.14 5.44 3.63
C LEU A 157 -6.33 5.97 2.45
N TYR A 158 -5.01 5.74 2.44
CA TYR A 158 -4.15 6.16 1.33
C TYR A 158 -4.50 5.46 0.01
N ASN A 159 -4.70 4.15 0.04
CA ASN A 159 -5.08 3.37 -1.15
C ASN A 159 -6.43 3.81 -1.73
N ASN A 160 -7.42 4.03 -0.88
CA ASN A 160 -8.74 4.51 -1.30
C ASN A 160 -8.66 5.93 -1.89
N LEU A 161 -7.88 6.81 -1.27
CA LEU A 161 -7.63 8.16 -1.77
C LEU A 161 -6.97 8.14 -3.15
N PHE A 162 -5.94 7.32 -3.32
CA PHE A 162 -5.25 7.14 -4.60
C PHE A 162 -6.21 6.63 -5.68
N GLY A 163 -6.99 5.59 -5.36
CA GLY A 163 -8.01 5.05 -6.25
C GLY A 163 -9.07 6.07 -6.65
N TYR A 164 -9.50 6.93 -5.71
CA TYR A 164 -10.43 8.03 -5.97
C TYR A 164 -9.84 9.03 -6.98
N ILE A 165 -8.61 9.50 -6.74
CA ILE A 165 -7.92 10.46 -7.61
C ILE A 165 -7.77 9.89 -9.03
N LEU A 166 -7.31 8.64 -9.15
CA LEU A 166 -7.20 7.96 -10.46
C LEU A 166 -8.55 7.87 -11.18
N LYS A 167 -9.59 7.46 -10.46
CA LYS A 167 -10.94 7.39 -11.05
C LYS A 167 -11.40 8.76 -11.55
N ARG A 168 -11.16 9.80 -10.78
CA ARG A 168 -11.53 11.17 -11.11
C ARG A 168 -10.80 11.68 -12.34
N ILE A 169 -9.49 11.45 -12.42
CA ILE A 169 -8.65 11.77 -13.59
C ILE A 169 -9.18 11.03 -14.83
N ASN A 170 -9.38 9.71 -14.72
CA ASN A 170 -9.83 8.89 -15.84
C ASN A 170 -11.22 9.31 -16.36
N VAL A 171 -12.13 9.73 -15.49
CA VAL A 171 -13.43 10.25 -15.91
C VAL A 171 -13.29 11.53 -16.75
N ARG A 172 -12.33 12.39 -16.40
CA ARG A 172 -12.08 13.64 -17.11
C ARG A 172 -11.33 13.46 -18.43
N LEU A 173 -10.40 12.50 -18.46
CA LEU A 173 -9.62 12.16 -19.65
C LEU A 173 -10.41 11.32 -20.66
N LYS A 174 -11.54 10.73 -20.28
CA LYS A 174 -12.40 10.04 -21.24
C LYS A 174 -12.85 11.04 -22.31
N LEU A 175 -12.41 10.79 -23.53
CA LEU A 175 -12.89 11.50 -24.71
C LEU A 175 -14.43 11.50 -24.69
N LYS A 176 -15.04 12.68 -24.69
CA LYS A 176 -16.47 12.79 -25.01
C LYS A 176 -16.61 12.17 -26.37
N LYS A 177 -17.41 11.10 -26.47
CA LYS A 177 -17.89 10.64 -27.77
C LYS A 177 -18.63 11.81 -28.38
N GLU A 178 -17.98 12.64 -29.19
CA GLU A 178 -18.66 13.46 -30.14
C GLU A 178 -19.39 12.47 -31.05
N ARG A 179 -20.70 12.41 -30.91
CA ARG A 179 -21.59 11.79 -31.88
C ARG A 179 -21.44 12.64 -33.14
N THR A 180 -20.43 12.35 -33.95
CA THR A 180 -20.54 12.65 -35.37
C THR A 180 -21.66 11.74 -35.86
N VAL A 181 -22.77 12.40 -36.21
CA VAL A 181 -23.92 11.76 -36.83
C VAL A 181 -23.41 11.24 -38.19
N ALA A 182 -22.90 10.06 -38.20
CA ALA A 182 -22.71 9.24 -39.38
C ALA A 182 -23.81 8.18 -39.35
N ASP A 183 -24.62 8.18 -40.35
CA ASP A 183 -25.78 7.35 -40.62
C ASP A 183 -25.45 5.85 -40.79
N ASP A 184 -24.85 5.24 -39.76
CA ASP A 184 -24.65 3.81 -39.75
C ASP A 184 -24.74 3.30 -38.28
N ASP A 185 -25.73 2.46 -38.01
CA ASP A 185 -26.04 1.86 -36.69
C ASP A 185 -24.95 0.90 -36.13
N ARG A 186 -23.73 0.96 -36.67
CA ARG A 186 -22.62 0.15 -36.17
C ARG A 186 -21.98 0.80 -34.93
N PRO A 187 -21.77 0.04 -33.86
CA PRO A 187 -21.03 0.57 -32.70
C PRO A 187 -19.62 0.97 -33.13
N LEU A 188 -19.26 2.24 -32.91
CA LEU A 188 -17.90 2.71 -33.14
C LEU A 188 -16.91 1.84 -32.38
N ARG A 189 -16.11 1.08 -33.12
CA ARG A 189 -15.00 0.30 -32.54
C ARG A 189 -13.88 1.28 -32.24
N ILE A 190 -13.62 1.49 -30.94
CA ILE A 190 -12.50 2.30 -30.47
C ILE A 190 -11.34 1.35 -30.24
N ASP A 191 -10.34 1.43 -31.10
CA ASP A 191 -9.09 0.72 -30.90
C ASP A 191 -8.22 1.53 -29.91
N THR A 192 -7.60 0.83 -28.96
CA THR A 192 -6.78 1.45 -27.92
C THR A 192 -5.37 0.92 -27.97
N ILE A 193 -4.40 1.81 -27.79
CA ILE A 193 -2.98 1.45 -27.58
C ILE A 193 -2.68 1.72 -26.11
N GLY A 194 -2.24 0.69 -25.39
CA GLY A 194 -1.83 0.80 -24.00
C GLY A 194 -0.31 0.97 -23.87
N ILE A 195 0.10 1.85 -22.97
CA ILE A 195 1.50 2.01 -22.58
C ILE A 195 1.60 1.60 -21.10
N LEU A 196 2.42 0.60 -20.81
CA LEU A 196 2.71 0.16 -19.45
C LEU A 196 3.99 0.85 -18.97
N ASP A 197 3.89 1.59 -17.87
CA ASP A 197 5.01 2.20 -17.18
C ASP A 197 4.99 1.78 -15.72
N ILE A 198 5.88 0.86 -15.35
CA ILE A 198 6.01 0.33 -13.97
C ILE A 198 7.45 0.45 -13.50
N TYR A 199 7.67 0.24 -12.21
CA TYR A 199 9.02 0.12 -11.66
C TYR A 199 9.77 -0.99 -12.39
N GLY A 200 11.02 -0.70 -12.81
CA GLY A 200 11.94 -1.70 -13.32
C GLY A 200 12.41 -2.67 -12.22
N PHE A 201 13.27 -3.60 -12.60
CA PHE A 201 13.86 -4.54 -11.67
C PHE A 201 14.71 -3.77 -10.63
N GLU A 202 14.52 -4.04 -9.35
CA GLU A 202 15.16 -3.31 -8.25
C GLU A 202 16.13 -4.20 -7.47
N VAL A 203 17.38 -3.77 -7.40
CA VAL A 203 18.40 -4.39 -6.55
C VAL A 203 19.17 -3.31 -5.81
N PHE A 204 19.04 -3.26 -4.51
CA PHE A 204 19.83 -2.38 -3.65
C PHE A 204 21.06 -3.11 -3.13
N GLU A 205 22.23 -2.52 -3.35
CA GLU A 205 23.51 -3.08 -2.89
C GLU A 205 23.67 -2.94 -1.38
N LYS A 206 24.04 -4.00 -0.69
CA LYS A 206 24.32 -4.00 0.76
C LYS A 206 25.34 -2.93 1.18
N ASN A 207 26.33 -2.65 0.32
CA ASN A 207 27.42 -1.69 0.61
C ASN A 207 26.96 -0.23 0.72
N LYS A 208 25.73 0.08 0.27
CA LYS A 208 25.15 1.42 0.28
C LYS A 208 23.99 1.55 1.28
N ASN A 209 23.97 0.72 2.33
CA ASN A 209 22.86 0.61 3.30
C ASN A 209 21.51 0.22 2.67
N GLY A 210 21.51 -0.30 1.44
CA GLY A 210 20.31 -0.78 0.78
C GLY A 210 19.90 -2.16 1.29
N LYS A 211 18.60 -2.31 1.58
CA LYS A 211 17.99 -3.61 1.89
C LYS A 211 16.96 -3.92 0.82
N ASN A 212 16.99 -5.14 0.28
CA ASN A 212 15.91 -5.64 -0.55
C ASN A 212 14.90 -6.33 0.37
N GLY A 213 13.82 -5.64 0.67
CA GLY A 213 12.76 -6.12 1.53
C GLY A 213 11.57 -6.69 0.75
N PHE A 214 10.42 -6.74 1.43
CA PHE A 214 9.17 -7.24 0.86
C PHE A 214 8.74 -6.45 -0.38
N GLU A 215 8.92 -5.13 -0.39
CA GLU A 215 8.54 -4.27 -1.51
C GLU A 215 9.35 -4.60 -2.78
N GLN A 216 10.67 -4.72 -2.68
CA GLN A 216 11.54 -5.09 -3.80
C GLN A 216 11.24 -6.51 -4.27
N PHE A 217 10.91 -7.41 -3.34
CA PHE A 217 10.46 -8.75 -3.67
C PHE A 217 9.20 -8.73 -4.55
N MET A 218 8.20 -7.91 -4.22
CA MET A 218 6.97 -7.76 -4.99
C MET A 218 7.19 -7.08 -6.35
N ILE A 219 8.03 -6.03 -6.39
CA ILE A 219 8.40 -5.33 -7.63
C ILE A 219 9.11 -6.30 -8.58
N ASN A 220 10.08 -7.05 -8.09
CA ASN A 220 10.85 -8.00 -8.90
C ASN A 220 9.99 -9.18 -9.37
N TYR A 221 9.03 -9.63 -8.57
CA TYR A 221 8.03 -10.60 -9.04
C TYR A 221 7.22 -10.09 -10.24
N SER A 222 6.78 -8.83 -10.18
CA SER A 222 6.05 -8.22 -11.29
C SER A 222 6.90 -8.18 -12.57
N ASN A 223 8.18 -7.84 -12.44
CA ASN A 223 9.12 -7.84 -13.56
C ASN A 223 9.39 -9.24 -14.11
N GLU A 224 9.56 -10.26 -13.24
CA GLU A 224 9.67 -11.67 -13.67
C GLU A 224 8.42 -12.12 -14.46
N LYS A 225 7.24 -11.75 -13.99
CA LYS A 225 5.99 -12.09 -14.69
C LYS A 225 5.88 -11.40 -16.05
N LEU A 226 6.32 -10.16 -16.16
CA LEU A 226 6.34 -9.43 -17.44
C LEU A 226 7.38 -10.00 -18.39
N HIS A 227 8.57 -10.35 -17.89
CA HIS A 227 9.61 -10.99 -18.68
C HIS A 227 9.11 -12.34 -19.23
N GLN A 228 8.50 -13.16 -18.39
CA GLN A 228 7.91 -14.44 -18.82
C GLN A 228 6.78 -14.23 -19.84
N LEU A 229 5.92 -13.22 -19.66
CA LEU A 229 4.89 -12.89 -20.63
C LEU A 229 5.46 -12.46 -21.98
N PHE A 230 6.57 -11.71 -21.97
CA PHE A 230 7.30 -11.33 -23.18
C PHE A 230 7.85 -12.58 -23.92
N ILE A 231 8.52 -13.49 -23.20
CA ILE A 231 9.02 -14.74 -23.75
C ILE A 231 7.87 -15.55 -24.38
N ASP A 232 6.77 -15.73 -23.64
CA ASP A 232 5.64 -16.54 -24.12
C ASP A 232 4.90 -15.89 -25.30
N SER A 233 4.70 -14.58 -25.27
CA SER A 233 3.87 -13.86 -26.25
C SER A 233 4.64 -13.47 -27.51
N ILE A 234 5.92 -13.22 -27.43
CA ILE A 234 6.74 -12.78 -28.57
C ILE A 234 7.66 -13.91 -29.01
N MET A 235 8.58 -14.36 -28.13
CA MET A 235 9.60 -15.33 -28.54
C MET A 235 8.99 -16.69 -28.96
N LYS A 236 8.16 -17.31 -28.10
CA LYS A 236 7.58 -18.63 -28.39
C LYS A 236 6.58 -18.59 -29.53
N LYS A 237 5.69 -17.56 -29.57
CA LYS A 237 4.68 -17.45 -30.62
C LYS A 237 5.28 -17.17 -31.99
N GLU A 238 6.24 -16.24 -32.08
CA GLU A 238 6.91 -15.94 -33.36
C GLU A 238 7.66 -17.15 -33.90
N GLN A 239 8.40 -17.87 -33.05
CA GLN A 239 9.10 -19.08 -33.47
C GLN A 239 8.13 -20.16 -33.96
N SER A 240 7.01 -20.33 -33.26
CA SER A 240 5.97 -21.28 -33.67
C SER A 240 5.31 -20.88 -35.02
N LEU A 241 5.12 -19.57 -35.24
CA LEU A 241 4.57 -19.08 -36.51
C LEU A 241 5.54 -19.31 -37.66
N TYR A 242 6.84 -19.09 -37.46
CA TYR A 242 7.86 -19.33 -38.47
C TYR A 242 7.93 -20.83 -38.85
N GLU A 243 7.81 -21.73 -37.87
CA GLU A 243 7.70 -23.16 -38.09
C GLU A 243 6.44 -23.55 -38.89
N GLN A 244 5.32 -22.91 -38.62
CA GLN A 244 4.05 -23.19 -39.33
C GLN A 244 4.05 -22.66 -40.77
N GLU A 245 4.76 -21.58 -41.03
CA GLU A 245 4.83 -20.92 -42.34
C GLU A 245 6.04 -21.37 -43.18
N ASP A 246 6.77 -22.40 -42.72
CA ASP A 246 7.98 -22.92 -43.38
C ASP A 246 9.06 -21.83 -43.63
N ILE A 247 9.13 -20.83 -42.77
CA ILE A 247 10.13 -19.78 -42.86
C ILE A 247 11.48 -20.32 -42.36
N CYS A 248 12.48 -20.26 -43.21
CA CYS A 248 13.83 -20.65 -42.82
C CYS A 248 14.45 -19.61 -41.90
N TRP A 249 14.68 -19.98 -40.64
CA TRP A 249 15.24 -19.12 -39.62
C TRP A 249 16.16 -19.89 -38.67
N LYS A 250 17.04 -19.20 -37.95
CA LYS A 250 17.87 -19.79 -36.92
C LYS A 250 17.11 -19.73 -35.59
N LYS A 251 16.78 -20.90 -35.04
CA LYS A 251 16.13 -21.01 -33.75
C LYS A 251 16.93 -20.25 -32.70
N ILE A 252 16.22 -19.37 -31.96
CA ILE A 252 16.78 -18.61 -30.85
C ILE A 252 16.47 -19.39 -29.58
N ASP A 253 17.51 -19.77 -28.85
CA ASP A 253 17.39 -20.38 -27.54
C ASP A 253 17.24 -19.25 -26.50
N PHE A 254 16.30 -19.43 -25.58
CA PHE A 254 16.09 -18.54 -24.46
C PHE A 254 15.91 -19.36 -23.18
N GLU A 255 16.30 -18.79 -22.07
CA GLU A 255 16.07 -19.41 -20.77
C GLU A 255 14.62 -19.18 -20.33
N ASP A 256 13.92 -20.26 -19.96
CA ASP A 256 12.54 -20.20 -19.50
C ASP A 256 12.52 -19.96 -17.99
N HIS A 257 12.20 -18.73 -17.59
CA HIS A 257 12.10 -18.31 -16.18
C HIS A 257 10.77 -18.64 -15.51
N GLN A 258 9.95 -19.51 -16.11
CA GLN A 258 8.71 -19.98 -15.48
C GLN A 258 8.96 -20.61 -14.09
N VAL A 259 10.12 -21.24 -13.91
CA VAL A 259 10.56 -21.80 -12.62
C VAL A 259 10.62 -20.74 -11.54
N ILE A 260 11.18 -19.55 -11.85
CA ILE A 260 11.26 -18.44 -10.90
C ILE A 260 9.87 -17.99 -10.48
N CYS A 261 8.94 -17.88 -11.44
CA CYS A 261 7.55 -17.56 -11.13
C CYS A 261 6.88 -18.62 -10.23
N GLN A 262 7.28 -19.90 -10.32
CA GLN A 262 6.78 -20.96 -9.43
C GLN A 262 7.39 -20.82 -8.02
N ILE A 263 8.67 -20.48 -7.91
CA ILE A 263 9.32 -20.19 -6.61
C ILE A 263 8.55 -19.07 -5.88
N TYR A 264 8.24 -17.97 -6.57
CA TYR A 264 7.43 -16.89 -5.99
C TYR A 264 6.07 -17.36 -5.49
N ARG A 265 5.36 -18.18 -6.28
CA ARG A 265 4.07 -18.74 -5.86
C ARG A 265 4.20 -19.63 -4.61
N GLY A 266 5.24 -20.44 -4.53
CA GLY A 266 5.52 -21.25 -3.36
C GLY A 266 5.84 -20.38 -2.13
N ILE A 267 6.63 -19.32 -2.29
CA ILE A 267 6.93 -18.36 -1.22
C ILE A 267 5.65 -17.68 -0.70
N PHE A 268 4.78 -17.21 -1.61
CA PHE A 268 3.50 -16.61 -1.23
C PHE A 268 2.59 -17.60 -0.50
N ALA A 269 2.51 -18.84 -0.98
CA ALA A 269 1.69 -19.87 -0.33
C ALA A 269 2.13 -20.15 1.12
N ILE A 270 3.46 -20.25 1.35
CA ILE A 270 4.05 -20.42 2.68
C ILE A 270 3.79 -19.18 3.54
N LEU A 271 3.94 -17.99 2.97
CA LEU A 271 3.70 -16.73 3.67
C LEU A 271 2.23 -16.60 4.12
N ASP A 272 1.30 -16.92 3.23
CA ASP A 272 -0.14 -16.91 3.54
C ASP A 272 -0.52 -17.96 4.59
N GLU A 273 0.08 -19.15 4.55
CA GLU A 273 -0.12 -20.19 5.58
C GLU A 273 0.36 -19.71 6.95
N ILE A 274 1.53 -19.09 7.01
CA ILE A 274 2.04 -18.52 8.26
C ILE A 274 1.12 -17.40 8.74
N CYS A 275 0.74 -16.47 7.87
CA CYS A 275 -0.17 -15.38 8.22
C CYS A 275 -1.53 -15.89 8.74
N ALA A 276 -2.04 -17.01 8.20
CA ALA A 276 -3.29 -17.60 8.67
C ALA A 276 -3.16 -18.20 10.09
N THR A 277 -1.95 -18.59 10.51
CA THR A 277 -1.67 -19.17 11.85
C THR A 277 -1.17 -18.15 12.86
N VAL A 278 -0.90 -16.90 12.43
CA VAL A 278 -0.39 -15.84 13.31
C VAL A 278 -1.45 -15.44 14.33
N GLY A 279 -1.23 -15.83 15.54
CA GLY A 279 -2.09 -15.42 16.68
C GLY A 279 -1.30 -15.06 17.93
N THR A 280 -0.06 -15.52 18.05
CA THR A 280 0.63 -15.52 19.35
C THR A 280 2.17 -15.48 19.31
N HIS A 281 2.86 -15.45 18.17
CA HIS A 281 4.31 -15.73 18.16
C HIS A 281 5.17 -14.55 17.71
N GLN A 282 6.20 -14.27 18.51
CA GLN A 282 7.18 -13.19 18.36
C GLN A 282 8.25 -13.41 17.25
N HIS A 283 8.23 -14.56 16.53
CA HIS A 283 9.29 -14.97 15.59
C HIS A 283 8.78 -15.48 14.24
N ASP A 284 7.74 -14.85 13.71
CA ASP A 284 7.08 -15.33 12.50
C ASP A 284 7.99 -15.28 11.27
N ASP A 285 8.84 -14.25 11.12
CA ASP A 285 9.80 -14.17 10.03
C ASP A 285 10.85 -15.29 10.08
N SER A 286 11.35 -15.64 11.27
CA SER A 286 12.29 -16.76 11.43
C SER A 286 11.64 -18.11 11.13
N ARG A 287 10.37 -18.28 11.49
CA ARG A 287 9.59 -19.46 11.13
C ARG A 287 9.39 -19.54 9.63
N PHE A 288 9.02 -18.42 9.01
CA PHE A 288 8.90 -18.30 7.55
C PHE A 288 10.18 -18.73 6.85
N LEU A 289 11.35 -18.23 7.28
CA LEU A 289 12.62 -18.60 6.67
C LEU A 289 12.92 -20.11 6.77
N LYS A 290 12.62 -20.74 7.92
CA LYS A 290 12.78 -22.18 8.11
C LYS A 290 11.90 -22.99 7.14
N PHE A 291 10.64 -22.58 6.95
CA PHE A 291 9.75 -23.26 6.01
C PHE A 291 10.24 -23.10 4.57
N LEU A 292 10.73 -21.90 4.19
CA LEU A 292 11.34 -21.67 2.88
C LEU A 292 12.54 -22.59 2.67
N GLY A 293 13.47 -22.66 3.64
CA GLY A 293 14.66 -23.50 3.56
C GLY A 293 14.35 -24.99 3.46
N HIS A 294 13.24 -25.44 4.06
CA HIS A 294 12.80 -26.83 3.91
C HIS A 294 12.14 -27.09 2.55
N HIS A 295 11.29 -26.17 2.11
CA HIS A 295 10.50 -26.34 0.87
C HIS A 295 11.37 -26.25 -0.39
N PHE A 296 12.34 -25.34 -0.43
CA PHE A 296 13.20 -25.07 -1.58
C PHE A 296 14.63 -25.62 -1.42
N LYS A 297 14.83 -26.63 -0.58
CA LYS A 297 16.15 -27.18 -0.23
C LYS A 297 17.00 -27.56 -1.43
N ASP A 298 16.37 -28.15 -2.46
CA ASP A 298 17.03 -28.71 -3.64
C ASP A 298 16.83 -27.84 -4.89
N ASP A 299 16.29 -26.62 -4.74
CA ASP A 299 16.09 -25.73 -5.87
C ASP A 299 17.36 -24.96 -6.21
N ARG A 300 17.77 -24.99 -7.48
CA ARG A 300 19.00 -24.32 -7.95
C ARG A 300 18.90 -22.79 -8.00
N HIS A 301 17.68 -22.25 -8.08
CA HIS A 301 17.43 -20.82 -8.16
C HIS A 301 17.12 -20.17 -6.81
N PHE A 302 17.03 -20.97 -5.75
CA PHE A 302 16.73 -20.51 -4.39
C PHE A 302 17.77 -21.03 -3.40
N ARG A 303 18.18 -20.17 -2.46
CA ARG A 303 19.00 -20.58 -1.32
C ARG A 303 18.80 -19.67 -0.11
N ILE A 304 18.94 -20.22 1.08
CA ILE A 304 18.98 -19.43 2.33
C ILE A 304 20.34 -18.74 2.46
N GLN A 305 20.36 -17.51 2.96
CA GLN A 305 21.62 -16.81 3.28
C GLN A 305 22.34 -17.49 4.44
N LYS A 306 23.68 -17.42 4.42
CA LYS A 306 24.53 -18.07 5.46
C LYS A 306 24.35 -17.50 6.86
N ASP A 307 23.87 -16.27 6.97
CA ASP A 307 23.63 -15.55 8.21
C ASP A 307 22.20 -15.75 8.76
N ASP A 308 21.36 -16.55 8.09
CA ASP A 308 19.96 -16.83 8.43
C ASP A 308 19.07 -15.55 8.55
N PHE A 309 19.46 -14.44 7.90
CA PHE A 309 18.68 -13.21 7.87
C PHE A 309 17.84 -13.02 6.60
N GLY A 310 17.89 -14.00 5.68
CA GLY A 310 17.17 -13.88 4.43
C GLY A 310 17.41 -15.03 3.46
N PHE A 311 16.99 -14.81 2.24
CA PHE A 311 17.10 -15.77 1.15
C PHE A 311 17.59 -15.10 -0.14
N ILE A 312 17.98 -15.90 -1.10
CA ILE A 312 18.54 -15.46 -2.37
C ILE A 312 17.75 -16.14 -3.49
N ILE A 313 17.35 -15.36 -4.46
CA ILE A 313 16.74 -15.84 -5.71
C ILE A 313 17.63 -15.45 -6.88
N ASN A 314 17.87 -16.40 -7.79
CA ASN A 314 18.54 -16.14 -9.04
C ASN A 314 17.50 -15.82 -10.12
N HIS A 315 17.36 -14.53 -10.43
CA HIS A 315 16.38 -13.96 -11.37
C HIS A 315 16.93 -13.90 -12.81
N PHE A 316 16.07 -13.46 -13.75
CA PHE A 316 16.51 -13.22 -15.13
C PHE A 316 17.60 -12.13 -15.23
N ASP A 317 17.55 -11.12 -14.35
CA ASP A 317 18.49 -10.00 -14.30
C ASP A 317 19.67 -10.24 -13.34
N GLY A 318 19.72 -11.41 -12.71
CA GLY A 318 20.77 -11.79 -11.78
C GLY A 318 20.29 -12.18 -10.40
N GLU A 319 21.25 -12.35 -9.50
CA GLU A 319 21.03 -12.82 -8.15
C GLU A 319 20.62 -11.67 -7.23
N VAL A 320 19.52 -11.82 -6.50
CA VAL A 320 19.06 -10.86 -5.50
C VAL A 320 18.99 -11.49 -4.13
N GLN A 321 19.57 -10.78 -3.16
CA GLN A 321 19.50 -11.14 -1.74
C GLN A 321 18.37 -10.37 -1.07
N TYR A 322 17.38 -11.09 -0.54
CA TYR A 322 16.24 -10.52 0.17
C TYR A 322 16.40 -10.68 1.68
N THR A 323 16.09 -9.63 2.43
CA THR A 323 16.06 -9.64 3.89
C THR A 323 14.62 -9.88 4.33
N ILE A 324 14.40 -10.88 5.20
CA ILE A 324 13.03 -11.28 5.62
C ILE A 324 12.37 -10.35 6.63
N ASP A 325 13.09 -9.36 7.15
CA ASP A 325 12.62 -8.46 8.18
C ASP A 325 11.28 -7.80 7.81
N GLY A 326 10.24 -8.13 8.56
CA GLY A 326 8.88 -7.62 8.37
C GLY A 326 8.08 -8.24 7.21
N PHE A 327 8.50 -9.35 6.59
CA PHE A 327 7.75 -10.00 5.51
C PHE A 327 6.37 -10.46 5.96
N VAL A 328 6.29 -11.17 7.08
CA VAL A 328 5.02 -11.66 7.62
C VAL A 328 4.13 -10.50 8.02
N GLU A 329 4.69 -9.47 8.70
CA GLU A 329 3.94 -8.30 9.13
C GLU A 329 3.37 -7.51 7.95
N LYS A 330 4.16 -7.29 6.91
CA LYS A 330 3.75 -6.56 5.70
C LYS A 330 2.69 -7.30 4.89
N ASN A 331 2.67 -8.64 4.94
CA ASN A 331 1.64 -9.46 4.31
C ASN A 331 0.36 -9.57 5.16
N LEU A 332 0.44 -9.32 6.47
CA LEU A 332 -0.70 -9.36 7.40
C LEU A 332 -1.68 -8.20 7.28
N ASN A 333 -1.60 -7.34 6.29
CA ASN A 333 -2.43 -6.14 6.10
C ASN A 333 -3.95 -6.43 6.17
N GLN A 334 -4.44 -6.85 7.33
CA GLN A 334 -5.85 -7.13 7.56
C GLN A 334 -6.56 -5.90 8.11
N LEU A 335 -7.34 -5.27 7.25
CA LEU A 335 -8.44 -4.43 7.70
C LEU A 335 -9.57 -5.35 8.17
N TYR A 336 -9.90 -5.25 9.43
CA TYR A 336 -11.06 -5.92 9.99
C TYR A 336 -12.35 -5.19 9.62
N HIS A 337 -13.46 -5.88 9.73
CA HIS A 337 -14.78 -5.33 9.41
C HIS A 337 -15.10 -4.04 10.17
N ASP A 338 -14.66 -3.95 11.43
CA ASP A 338 -14.83 -2.78 12.29
C ASP A 338 -14.23 -1.49 11.70
N HIS A 339 -13.09 -1.60 10.99
CA HIS A 339 -12.48 -0.47 10.30
C HIS A 339 -13.35 0.04 9.15
N TYR A 340 -13.95 -0.88 8.38
CA TYR A 340 -14.87 -0.52 7.31
C TYR A 340 -16.15 0.12 7.86
N GLU A 341 -16.71 -0.46 8.93
CA GLU A 341 -17.88 0.11 9.60
C GLU A 341 -17.56 1.53 10.11
N LEU A 342 -16.42 1.73 10.78
CA LEU A 342 -16.01 3.05 11.26
C LEU A 342 -15.87 4.06 10.10
N ILE A 343 -15.18 3.68 9.03
CA ILE A 343 -15.01 4.54 7.85
C ILE A 343 -16.36 4.89 7.21
N GLN A 344 -17.35 4.00 7.25
CA GLN A 344 -18.70 4.27 6.73
C GLN A 344 -19.51 5.24 7.59
N THR A 345 -19.13 5.47 8.86
CA THR A 345 -19.80 6.45 9.72
C THR A 345 -19.38 7.88 9.45
N THR A 346 -18.31 8.08 8.69
CA THR A 346 -17.81 9.44 8.39
C THR A 346 -18.81 10.22 7.55
N THR A 347 -18.96 11.49 7.86
CA THR A 347 -19.69 12.44 7.01
C THR A 347 -18.81 13.03 5.90
N ASN A 348 -17.52 12.66 5.85
CA ASN A 348 -16.62 13.10 4.80
C ASN A 348 -16.93 12.34 3.49
N PRO A 349 -17.42 13.01 2.44
CA PRO A 349 -17.89 12.37 1.20
C PRO A 349 -16.81 11.61 0.45
N PHE A 350 -15.53 11.87 0.74
CA PHE A 350 -14.38 11.22 0.10
C PHE A 350 -14.00 9.90 0.77
N VAL A 351 -14.32 9.75 2.06
CA VAL A 351 -14.04 8.55 2.83
C VAL A 351 -15.22 7.58 2.77
N GLU A 352 -16.43 8.08 2.67
CA GLU A 352 -17.68 7.29 2.60
C GLU A 352 -17.78 6.40 1.34
N GLY A 353 -16.94 6.62 0.34
CA GLY A 353 -16.94 5.84 -0.90
C GLY A 353 -18.34 5.75 -1.50
N LYS A 354 -18.91 6.89 -1.94
CA LYS A 354 -20.24 6.89 -2.57
C LYS A 354 -20.32 5.80 -3.63
N LYS A 355 -21.11 4.77 -3.31
CA LYS A 355 -21.70 3.88 -4.30
C LYS A 355 -22.49 4.75 -5.28
N LYS A 356 -21.91 5.09 -6.41
CA LYS A 356 -22.62 5.53 -7.60
C LYS A 356 -22.11 4.76 -8.81
#